data_75ed32030c889c5544282d66655945d1
#
_entry.id   75ed32030c889c5544282d66655945d1
#
_cell.length_a   1.000
_cell.length_b   1.000
_cell.length_c   1.000
_cell.angle_alpha   90.00
_cell.angle_beta   90.00
_cell.angle_gamma   90.00
#
_symmetry.space_group_name_H-M   'P 1'
#
loop_
_entity.id
_entity.type
_entity.pdbx_description
1 polymer ?
#
loop_
_entity_poly.entity_id
_entity_poly.type
_entity_poly.pdbx_seq_one_letter_code
_entity_poly.pdbx_strand_id
1 'polypeptide(L)'
;LWIRDRAQVDCAFLPAALQVAGRAGGRMAPVAPNVVVPAARHALRQLVGHLVVDARPAQLTRTLKALRSAGVRLNLNLLGEAVLGDREAASRLEGTMALLAREDVDYVSIKISAVVNQLDLWAHKATVDEVVEQLLPLYHLAENSPKPKFINLDMEEYHDLDLTMEVFQKLLDRPELRHVEAGIVLQAYLPDSLSALQGLVEWADRRTAAGGAGIKVRLVKGANLAMEKVDAEIHGWQQTPWPVSYPLLRAHEAL
;
A
#
# COMPACT_ATOMS: atom_id res chain seq x y z
N LEU A 1 7.89 -11.56 27.20
CA LEU A 1 6.48 -11.92 27.41
C LEU A 1 5.78 -12.19 26.06
N TRP A 2 5.80 -11.25 25.12
CA TRP A 2 5.12 -11.35 23.83
C TRP A 2 5.53 -12.59 22.98
N ILE A 3 6.84 -12.89 22.90
CA ILE A 3 7.34 -14.06 22.13
C ILE A 3 6.90 -15.38 22.79
N ARG A 4 6.85 -15.44 24.11
CA ARG A 4 6.44 -16.63 24.86
C ARG A 4 4.98 -16.99 24.61
N ASP A 5 4.09 -16.02 24.62
CA ASP A 5 2.66 -16.24 24.43
C ASP A 5 2.33 -16.61 22.97
N ARG A 6 3.06 -16.03 22.01
CA ARG A 6 2.91 -16.35 20.58
C ARG A 6 3.51 -17.69 20.18
N ALA A 7 4.54 -18.17 20.87
CA ALA A 7 5.11 -19.51 20.63
C ALA A 7 4.17 -20.66 21.01
N GLN A 8 3.06 -20.38 21.72
CA GLN A 8 2.01 -21.34 22.04
C GLN A 8 0.87 -21.37 21.00
N VAL A 9 0.86 -20.43 20.05
CA VAL A 9 -0.11 -20.46 18.95
C VAL A 9 0.16 -21.68 18.08
N ASP A 10 -0.89 -22.41 17.75
CA ASP A 10 -0.81 -23.58 16.89
C ASP A 10 -0.35 -23.17 15.47
N CYS A 11 0.89 -23.47 15.16
CA CYS A 11 1.52 -23.19 13.89
C CYS A 11 1.50 -24.42 12.97
N ALA A 12 0.39 -25.18 12.98
CA ALA A 12 0.24 -26.41 12.19
C ALA A 12 0.49 -26.24 10.69
N PHE A 13 0.34 -25.00 10.18
CA PHE A 13 0.63 -24.65 8.79
C PHE A 13 2.15 -24.59 8.45
N LEU A 14 3.01 -24.52 9.48
CA LEU A 14 4.46 -24.48 9.26
C LEU A 14 5.04 -25.89 9.09
N PRO A 15 6.14 -26.06 8.32
CA PRO A 15 6.90 -27.29 8.28
C PRO A 15 7.33 -27.75 9.70
N ALA A 16 7.31 -29.05 9.96
CA ALA A 16 7.56 -29.62 11.29
C ALA A 16 8.87 -29.11 11.94
N ALA A 17 9.93 -28.95 11.15
CA ALA A 17 11.20 -28.41 11.64
C ALA A 17 11.06 -26.98 12.20
N LEU A 18 10.27 -26.14 11.55
CA LEU A 18 10.01 -24.75 12.00
C LEU A 18 9.10 -24.71 13.22
N GLN A 19 8.15 -25.64 13.35
CA GLN A 19 7.32 -25.77 14.55
C GLN A 19 8.18 -26.12 15.78
N VAL A 20 9.09 -27.09 15.62
CA VAL A 20 10.02 -27.49 16.70
C VAL A 20 10.96 -26.35 17.06
N ALA A 21 11.56 -25.69 16.07
CA ALA A 21 12.44 -24.54 16.30
C ALA A 21 11.71 -23.37 16.97
N GLY A 22 10.46 -23.08 16.58
CA GLY A 22 9.62 -22.03 17.19
C GLY A 22 9.32 -22.34 18.66
N ARG A 23 8.93 -23.59 18.97
CA ARG A 23 8.67 -24.02 20.37
C ARG A 23 9.93 -23.97 21.23
N ALA A 24 11.06 -24.43 20.72
CA ALA A 24 12.35 -24.36 21.41
C ALA A 24 12.79 -22.92 21.65
N GLY A 25 12.71 -22.08 20.61
CA GLY A 25 13.01 -20.64 20.69
C GLY A 25 12.13 -19.91 21.71
N GLY A 26 10.81 -20.17 21.71
CA GLY A 26 9.88 -19.58 22.69
C GLY A 26 10.22 -19.92 24.14
N ARG A 27 10.67 -21.17 24.40
CA ARG A 27 11.11 -21.58 25.74
C ARG A 27 12.46 -20.97 26.14
N MET A 28 13.35 -20.76 25.20
CA MET A 28 14.69 -20.19 25.44
C MET A 28 14.70 -18.65 25.43
N ALA A 29 13.70 -18.02 24.83
CA ALA A 29 13.66 -16.55 24.69
C ALA A 29 13.79 -15.78 26.03
N PRO A 30 13.18 -16.21 27.15
CA PRO A 30 13.36 -15.56 28.45
C PRO A 30 14.75 -15.66 29.03
N VAL A 31 15.50 -16.71 28.67
CA VAL A 31 16.84 -17.05 29.25
C VAL A 31 17.95 -16.49 28.37
N ALA A 32 17.78 -16.54 27.04
CA ALA A 32 18.82 -16.14 26.07
C ALA A 32 18.24 -15.28 24.94
N PRO A 33 17.63 -14.11 25.21
CA PRO A 33 16.99 -13.29 24.20
C PRO A 33 17.98 -12.81 23.13
N ASN A 34 19.23 -12.57 23.50
CA ASN A 34 20.28 -12.09 22.58
C ASN A 34 20.68 -13.12 21.51
N VAL A 35 20.35 -14.39 21.70
CA VAL A 35 20.57 -15.47 20.71
C VAL A 35 19.28 -15.77 19.96
N VAL A 36 18.19 -15.91 20.68
CA VAL A 36 16.89 -16.32 20.12
C VAL A 36 16.31 -15.26 19.19
N VAL A 37 16.38 -13.98 19.57
CA VAL A 37 15.81 -12.89 18.74
C VAL A 37 16.54 -12.73 17.41
N PRO A 38 17.89 -12.69 17.33
CA PRO A 38 18.58 -12.64 16.04
C PRO A 38 18.33 -13.90 15.18
N ALA A 39 18.31 -15.09 15.78
CA ALA A 39 18.00 -16.33 15.07
C ALA A 39 16.58 -16.33 14.49
N ALA A 40 15.58 -15.92 15.27
CA ALA A 40 14.21 -15.80 14.81
C ALA A 40 14.07 -14.75 13.69
N ARG A 41 14.72 -13.60 13.82
CA ARG A 41 14.77 -12.56 12.77
C ARG A 41 15.40 -13.09 11.48
N HIS A 42 16.47 -13.86 11.59
CA HIS A 42 17.12 -14.48 10.43
C HIS A 42 16.17 -15.49 9.76
N ALA A 43 15.56 -16.39 10.53
CA ALA A 43 14.60 -17.36 10.01
C ALA A 43 13.39 -16.70 9.33
N LEU A 44 12.83 -15.66 9.94
CA LEU A 44 11.73 -14.86 9.33
C LEU A 44 12.17 -14.22 8.01
N ARG A 45 13.37 -13.61 7.97
CA ARG A 45 13.89 -13.03 6.72
C ARG A 45 14.05 -14.07 5.61
N GLN A 46 14.46 -15.29 5.94
CA GLN A 46 14.54 -16.39 4.99
C GLN A 46 13.15 -16.80 4.47
N LEU A 47 12.16 -16.89 5.37
CA LEU A 47 10.79 -17.27 5.02
C LEU A 47 10.09 -16.24 4.14
N VAL A 48 10.26 -14.95 4.44
CA VAL A 48 9.57 -13.86 3.71
C VAL A 48 10.43 -13.20 2.63
N GLY A 49 11.67 -13.65 2.46
CA GLY A 49 12.64 -13.04 1.54
C GLY A 49 12.24 -13.06 0.06
N HIS A 50 11.27 -13.90 -0.29
CA HIS A 50 10.64 -13.91 -1.62
C HIS A 50 9.51 -12.89 -1.78
N LEU A 51 8.99 -12.34 -0.67
CA LEU A 51 7.91 -11.35 -0.62
C LEU A 51 8.42 -9.95 -0.28
N VAL A 52 9.41 -9.87 0.63
CA VAL A 52 9.93 -8.61 1.16
C VAL A 52 11.40 -8.46 0.78
N VAL A 53 11.70 -7.41 0.04
CA VAL A 53 13.05 -7.09 -0.44
C VAL A 53 13.76 -6.18 0.55
N ASP A 54 15.04 -6.43 0.78
CA ASP A 54 15.89 -5.54 1.60
C ASP A 54 16.10 -4.20 0.88
N ALA A 55 15.65 -3.11 1.50
CA ALA A 55 15.69 -1.77 0.93
C ALA A 55 17.09 -1.13 0.94
N ARG A 56 18.10 -1.77 1.54
CA ARG A 56 19.48 -1.26 1.51
C ARG A 56 19.97 -1.17 0.05
N PRO A 57 20.59 -0.05 -0.37
CA PRO A 57 20.84 0.27 -1.78
C PRO A 57 21.49 -0.87 -2.58
N ALA A 58 22.57 -1.45 -2.08
CA ALA A 58 23.33 -2.52 -2.78
C ALA A 58 22.53 -3.83 -2.90
N GLN A 59 21.76 -4.20 -1.88
CA GLN A 59 20.89 -5.38 -1.88
C GLN A 59 19.70 -5.16 -2.83
N LEU A 60 19.07 -4.00 -2.72
CA LEU A 60 17.95 -3.63 -3.58
C LEU A 60 18.33 -3.73 -5.06
N THR A 61 19.45 -3.09 -5.48
CA THR A 61 19.93 -3.16 -6.87
C THR A 61 20.11 -4.60 -7.36
N ARG A 62 20.72 -5.47 -6.55
CA ARG A 62 20.92 -6.89 -6.93
C ARG A 62 19.59 -7.61 -7.10
N THR A 63 18.67 -7.40 -6.16
CA THR A 63 17.36 -8.08 -6.19
C THR A 63 16.51 -7.57 -7.36
N LEU A 64 16.46 -6.26 -7.60
CA LEU A 64 15.74 -5.69 -8.74
C LEU A 64 16.28 -6.22 -10.07
N LYS A 65 17.61 -6.31 -10.21
CA LYS A 65 18.25 -6.88 -11.41
C LYS A 65 17.86 -8.35 -11.61
N ALA A 66 17.88 -9.14 -10.54
CA ALA A 66 17.50 -10.56 -10.59
C ALA A 66 16.03 -10.75 -10.96
N LEU A 67 15.11 -9.98 -10.35
CA LEU A 67 13.68 -10.07 -10.64
C LEU A 67 13.35 -9.61 -12.06
N ARG A 68 14.00 -8.55 -12.55
CA ARG A 68 13.79 -8.03 -13.91
C ARG A 68 14.35 -8.96 -15.00
N SER A 69 15.34 -9.78 -14.70
CA SER A 69 15.85 -10.77 -15.66
C SER A 69 14.80 -11.79 -16.07
N ALA A 70 13.73 -11.96 -15.28
CA ALA A 70 12.55 -12.77 -15.61
C ALA A 70 11.51 -12.02 -16.49
N GLY A 71 11.80 -10.81 -16.97
CA GLY A 71 10.92 -10.03 -17.85
C GLY A 71 9.73 -9.36 -17.15
N VAL A 72 9.73 -9.30 -15.81
CA VAL A 72 8.63 -8.70 -15.03
C VAL A 72 8.86 -7.20 -14.78
N ARG A 73 7.78 -6.41 -14.78
CA ARG A 73 7.77 -5.04 -14.29
C ARG A 73 7.52 -5.04 -12.79
N LEU A 74 8.27 -4.23 -12.07
CA LEU A 74 8.24 -4.23 -10.60
C LEU A 74 7.57 -2.96 -10.10
N ASN A 75 6.57 -3.14 -9.24
CA ASN A 75 6.03 -2.08 -8.41
C ASN A 75 6.66 -2.19 -7.01
N LEU A 76 7.25 -1.12 -6.53
CA LEU A 76 7.89 -1.09 -5.22
C LEU A 76 7.03 -0.30 -4.24
N ASN A 77 6.73 -0.93 -3.11
CA ASN A 77 6.02 -0.30 -2.02
C ASN A 77 6.93 -0.27 -0.79
N LEU A 78 7.14 0.91 -0.21
CA LEU A 78 7.85 1.05 1.06
C LEU A 78 6.91 0.64 2.19
N LEU A 79 7.08 -0.61 2.67
CA LEU A 79 6.21 -1.18 3.70
C LEU A 79 6.22 -0.36 4.98
N GLY A 80 5.06 -0.22 5.59
CA GLY A 80 4.85 0.40 6.89
C GLY A 80 3.37 0.60 7.18
N GLU A 81 3.05 0.66 8.46
CA GLU A 81 1.72 1.00 8.95
C GLU A 81 1.42 2.49 8.76
N ALA A 82 0.20 2.91 9.09
CA ALA A 82 -0.17 4.32 9.16
C ALA A 82 0.78 5.08 10.10
N VAL A 83 1.16 6.29 9.71
CA VAL A 83 2.11 7.09 10.48
C VAL A 83 1.41 7.76 11.66
N LEU A 84 2.13 7.87 12.79
CA LEU A 84 1.61 8.46 14.02
C LEU A 84 2.05 9.91 14.24
N GLY A 85 2.81 10.50 13.32
CA GLY A 85 3.28 11.88 13.46
C GLY A 85 3.96 12.44 12.23
N ASP A 86 4.01 13.78 12.11
CA ASP A 86 4.50 14.52 10.94
C ASP A 86 5.93 14.13 10.55
N ARG A 87 6.79 13.92 11.53
CA ARG A 87 8.20 13.53 11.27
C ARG A 87 8.28 12.14 10.61
N GLU A 88 7.43 11.22 11.01
CA GLU A 88 7.38 9.89 10.38
C GLU A 88 6.78 9.98 8.99
N ALA A 89 5.71 10.76 8.81
CA ALA A 89 5.09 11.03 7.51
C ALA A 89 6.11 11.62 6.53
N ALA A 90 6.82 12.67 6.93
CA ALA A 90 7.87 13.29 6.12
C ALA A 90 8.97 12.28 5.75
N SER A 91 9.44 11.49 6.72
CA SER A 91 10.48 10.46 6.49
C SER A 91 10.02 9.36 5.52
N ARG A 92 8.73 9.01 5.54
CA ARG A 92 8.14 8.04 4.60
C ARG A 92 8.07 8.59 3.19
N LEU A 93 7.62 9.83 3.05
CA LEU A 93 7.59 10.52 1.76
C LEU A 93 8.99 10.67 1.19
N GLU A 94 9.95 11.14 1.97
CA GLU A 94 11.36 11.24 1.58
C GLU A 94 11.93 9.88 1.15
N GLY A 95 11.64 8.81 1.88
CA GLY A 95 12.04 7.45 1.53
C GLY A 95 11.45 6.99 0.19
N THR A 96 10.17 7.30 -0.07
CA THR A 96 9.51 6.98 -1.34
C THR A 96 10.07 7.81 -2.50
N MET A 97 10.34 9.10 -2.27
CA MET A 97 11.00 9.97 -3.24
C MET A 97 12.42 9.48 -3.58
N ALA A 98 13.21 9.13 -2.56
CA ALA A 98 14.55 8.57 -2.74
C ALA A 98 14.51 7.24 -3.52
N LEU A 99 13.48 6.42 -3.29
CA LEU A 99 13.25 5.18 -4.02
C LEU A 99 12.91 5.47 -5.49
N LEU A 100 11.97 6.38 -5.75
CA LEU A 100 11.55 6.74 -7.12
C LEU A 100 12.66 7.47 -7.89
N ALA A 101 13.51 8.24 -7.22
CA ALA A 101 14.64 8.94 -7.84
C ALA A 101 15.74 7.99 -8.40
N ARG A 102 15.76 6.73 -7.98
CA ARG A 102 16.73 5.75 -8.48
C ARG A 102 16.51 5.44 -9.96
N GLU A 103 17.59 5.26 -10.69
CA GLU A 103 17.53 4.89 -12.11
C GLU A 103 16.95 3.49 -12.37
N ASP A 104 17.11 2.60 -11.38
CA ASP A 104 16.61 1.22 -11.41
C ASP A 104 15.22 1.07 -10.78
N VAL A 105 14.47 2.16 -10.59
CA VAL A 105 13.08 2.15 -10.10
C VAL A 105 12.24 3.04 -11.01
N ASP A 106 11.20 2.48 -11.58
CA ASP A 106 10.28 3.15 -12.50
C ASP A 106 8.83 3.16 -12.03
N TYR A 107 8.51 2.40 -10.97
CA TYR A 107 7.16 2.27 -10.47
C TYR A 107 7.13 2.10 -8.95
N VAL A 108 6.43 2.99 -8.26
CA VAL A 108 6.21 2.91 -6.81
C VAL A 108 4.72 2.98 -6.47
N SER A 109 4.34 2.37 -5.34
CA SER A 109 3.04 2.58 -4.69
C SER A 109 3.23 3.37 -3.41
N ILE A 110 2.24 4.22 -3.12
CA ILE A 110 2.15 5.00 -1.88
C ILE A 110 0.68 5.09 -1.46
N LYS A 111 0.43 5.19 -0.17
CA LYS A 111 -0.90 5.43 0.41
C LYS A 111 -0.95 6.79 1.11
N ILE A 112 -2.11 7.41 1.14
CA ILE A 112 -2.28 8.74 1.77
C ILE A 112 -1.97 8.69 3.26
N SER A 113 -2.38 7.65 3.97
CA SER A 113 -2.10 7.43 5.40
C SER A 113 -0.60 7.23 5.74
N ALA A 114 0.26 7.10 4.72
CA ALA A 114 1.70 7.06 4.91
C ALA A 114 2.39 8.42 4.81
N VAL A 115 1.68 9.46 4.32
CA VAL A 115 2.23 10.80 4.09
C VAL A 115 1.56 11.87 4.92
N VAL A 116 0.38 11.58 5.48
CA VAL A 116 -0.33 12.46 6.41
C VAL A 116 -0.66 11.64 7.67
N ASN A 117 -0.32 12.18 8.83
CA ASN A 117 -0.45 11.48 10.11
C ASN A 117 -1.89 11.39 10.61
N GLN A 118 -2.76 12.24 10.12
CA GLN A 118 -4.15 12.35 10.58
C GLN A 118 -5.06 12.75 9.43
N LEU A 119 -5.91 11.81 9.01
CA LEU A 119 -6.91 12.07 7.99
C LEU A 119 -8.20 12.50 8.68
N ASP A 120 -8.46 13.81 8.69
CA ASP A 120 -9.69 14.36 9.28
C ASP A 120 -10.80 14.39 8.22
N LEU A 121 -11.69 13.41 8.28
CA LEU A 121 -12.82 13.29 7.36
C LEU A 121 -13.90 14.37 7.61
N TRP A 122 -13.94 14.99 8.80
CA TRP A 122 -14.84 16.12 9.09
C TRP A 122 -14.34 17.39 8.42
N ALA A 123 -13.02 17.56 8.28
CA ALA A 123 -12.39 18.64 7.56
C ALA A 123 -11.99 18.21 6.13
N HIS A 124 -12.80 17.39 5.47
CA HIS A 124 -12.50 16.69 4.23
C HIS A 124 -11.74 17.54 3.20
N LYS A 125 -12.26 18.73 2.85
CA LYS A 125 -11.61 19.60 1.86
C LYS A 125 -10.21 20.04 2.30
N ALA A 126 -10.02 20.40 3.56
CA ALA A 126 -8.72 20.82 4.07
C ALA A 126 -7.72 19.65 4.06
N THR A 127 -8.19 18.45 4.44
CA THR A 127 -7.39 17.23 4.38
C THR A 127 -7.00 16.87 2.94
N VAL A 128 -7.92 16.97 1.98
CA VAL A 128 -7.59 16.79 0.56
C VAL A 128 -6.53 17.78 0.10
N ASP A 129 -6.67 19.08 0.44
CA ASP A 129 -5.71 20.11 0.08
C ASP A 129 -4.33 19.81 0.68
N GLU A 130 -4.27 19.42 1.95
CA GLU A 130 -3.04 19.05 2.64
C GLU A 130 -2.35 17.83 1.99
N VAL A 131 -3.09 16.74 1.74
CA VAL A 131 -2.55 15.53 1.12
C VAL A 131 -2.02 15.83 -0.28
N VAL A 132 -2.73 16.65 -1.06
CA VAL A 132 -2.30 17.09 -2.40
C VAL A 132 -0.97 17.81 -2.31
N GLU A 133 -0.82 18.80 -1.43
CA GLU A 133 0.45 19.54 -1.28
C GLU A 133 1.60 18.65 -0.78
N GLN A 134 1.33 17.69 0.10
CA GLN A 134 2.33 16.73 0.56
C GLN A 134 2.80 15.79 -0.56
N LEU A 135 1.90 15.31 -1.42
CA LEU A 135 2.23 14.40 -2.52
C LEU A 135 2.83 15.10 -3.75
N LEU A 136 2.57 16.39 -3.92
CA LEU A 136 2.98 17.15 -5.11
C LEU A 136 4.48 17.02 -5.44
N PRO A 137 5.43 17.10 -4.49
CA PRO A 137 6.85 16.89 -4.79
C PRO A 137 7.18 15.51 -5.39
N LEU A 138 6.47 14.46 -4.98
CA LEU A 138 6.65 13.11 -5.52
C LEU A 138 6.19 13.03 -6.99
N TYR A 139 5.07 13.66 -7.31
CA TYR A 139 4.55 13.71 -8.69
C TYR A 139 5.40 14.61 -9.59
N HIS A 140 5.93 15.71 -9.09
CA HIS A 140 6.91 16.54 -9.81
C HIS A 140 8.20 15.78 -10.10
N LEU A 141 8.65 14.93 -9.17
CA LEU A 141 9.81 14.08 -9.44
C LEU A 141 9.54 13.09 -10.56
N ALA A 142 8.32 12.54 -10.66
CA ALA A 142 7.93 11.66 -11.75
C ALA A 142 7.89 12.39 -13.09
N GLU A 143 7.28 13.58 -13.15
CA GLU A 143 7.15 14.41 -14.35
C GLU A 143 8.51 14.85 -14.89
N ASN A 144 9.40 15.32 -14.00
CA ASN A 144 10.71 15.84 -14.38
C ASN A 144 11.78 14.74 -14.56
N SER A 145 11.42 13.47 -14.44
CA SER A 145 12.38 12.38 -14.60
C SER A 145 12.73 12.15 -16.07
N PRO A 146 14.02 11.94 -16.42
CA PRO A 146 14.43 11.65 -17.79
C PRO A 146 13.91 10.30 -18.32
N LYS A 147 13.47 9.42 -17.41
CA LYS A 147 12.83 8.14 -17.73
C LYS A 147 11.41 8.16 -17.18
N PRO A 148 10.44 7.56 -17.88
CA PRO A 148 9.07 7.48 -17.38
C PRO A 148 9.01 6.86 -15.98
N LYS A 149 8.37 7.55 -15.05
CA LYS A 149 8.11 7.10 -13.69
C LYS A 149 6.61 6.96 -13.49
N PHE A 150 6.21 5.97 -12.73
CA PHE A 150 4.81 5.70 -12.46
C PHE A 150 4.56 5.65 -10.96
N ILE A 151 3.54 6.36 -10.51
CA ILE A 151 3.10 6.38 -9.13
C ILE A 151 1.71 5.76 -9.06
N ASN A 152 1.53 4.79 -8.16
CA ASN A 152 0.23 4.23 -7.88
C ASN A 152 -0.20 4.66 -6.48
N LEU A 153 -1.38 5.25 -6.39
CA LEU A 153 -2.00 5.60 -5.11
C LEU A 153 -2.80 4.40 -4.61
N ASP A 154 -2.34 3.80 -3.54
CA ASP A 154 -3.01 2.67 -2.91
C ASP A 154 -4.14 3.17 -2.00
N MET A 155 -5.30 2.52 -2.10
CA MET A 155 -6.48 2.73 -1.25
C MET A 155 -6.67 1.47 -0.41
N GLU A 156 -6.76 1.61 0.90
CA GLU A 156 -6.83 0.47 1.81
C GLU A 156 -8.13 0.43 2.63
N GLU A 157 -8.51 1.51 3.27
CA GLU A 157 -9.66 1.56 4.18
C GLU A 157 -10.88 2.16 3.47
N TYR A 158 -12.07 1.62 3.78
CA TYR A 158 -13.30 2.06 3.13
C TYR A 158 -13.57 3.56 3.31
N HIS A 159 -13.34 4.07 4.51
CA HIS A 159 -13.56 5.48 4.82
C HIS A 159 -12.64 6.45 4.06
N ASP A 160 -11.53 5.95 3.50
CA ASP A 160 -10.58 6.75 2.70
C ASP A 160 -10.91 6.76 1.20
N LEU A 161 -11.96 6.06 0.76
CA LEU A 161 -12.27 5.92 -0.66
C LEU A 161 -12.46 7.27 -1.34
N ASP A 162 -13.40 8.07 -0.86
CA ASP A 162 -13.73 9.37 -1.48
C ASP A 162 -12.55 10.34 -1.41
N LEU A 163 -11.87 10.38 -0.27
CA LEU A 163 -10.70 11.22 -0.07
C LEU A 163 -9.55 10.83 -1.02
N THR A 164 -9.29 9.54 -1.17
CA THR A 164 -8.25 9.03 -2.08
C THR A 164 -8.59 9.36 -3.55
N MET A 165 -9.85 9.22 -3.93
CA MET A 165 -10.33 9.56 -5.27
C MET A 165 -10.16 11.06 -5.56
N GLU A 166 -10.57 11.93 -4.63
CA GLU A 166 -10.49 13.37 -4.81
C GLU A 166 -9.04 13.86 -4.83
N VAL A 167 -8.19 13.35 -3.96
CA VAL A 167 -6.74 13.62 -3.96
C VAL A 167 -6.12 13.25 -5.31
N PHE A 168 -6.40 12.04 -5.81
CA PHE A 168 -5.86 11.57 -7.07
C PHE A 168 -6.26 12.46 -8.25
N GLN A 169 -7.54 12.80 -8.35
CA GLN A 169 -8.06 13.67 -9.40
C GLN A 169 -7.47 15.08 -9.29
N LYS A 170 -7.47 15.66 -8.10
CA LYS A 170 -6.99 17.02 -7.87
C LYS A 170 -5.49 17.19 -8.12
N LEU A 171 -4.67 16.17 -7.80
CA LEU A 171 -3.26 16.13 -8.17
C LEU A 171 -3.10 16.15 -9.69
N LEU A 172 -3.77 15.25 -10.38
CA LEU A 172 -3.60 15.07 -11.82
C LEU A 172 -4.32 16.14 -12.66
N ASP A 173 -5.23 16.92 -12.10
CA ASP A 173 -5.84 18.09 -12.73
C ASP A 173 -4.91 19.31 -12.73
N ARG A 174 -3.81 19.27 -11.98
CA ARG A 174 -2.79 20.32 -12.03
C ARG A 174 -2.19 20.41 -13.43
N PRO A 175 -2.09 21.61 -14.04
CA PRO A 175 -1.57 21.80 -15.41
C PRO A 175 -0.18 21.20 -15.60
N GLU A 176 0.69 21.35 -14.59
CA GLU A 176 2.05 20.85 -14.58
C GLU A 176 2.14 19.32 -14.51
N LEU A 177 1.09 18.63 -14.08
CA LEU A 177 1.03 17.16 -14.00
C LEU A 177 0.17 16.54 -15.12
N ARG A 178 -0.18 17.35 -16.12
CA ARG A 178 -1.07 16.92 -17.22
C ARG A 178 -0.58 15.67 -17.96
N HIS A 179 0.72 15.51 -18.10
CA HIS A 179 1.33 14.41 -18.85
C HIS A 179 1.81 13.25 -17.97
N VAL A 180 1.61 13.36 -16.66
CA VAL A 180 1.95 12.27 -15.72
C VAL A 180 0.99 11.11 -15.88
N GLU A 181 1.54 9.93 -16.19
CA GLU A 181 0.82 8.67 -16.08
C GLU A 181 0.85 8.20 -14.62
N ALA A 182 -0.31 7.96 -14.04
CA ALA A 182 -0.43 7.50 -12.66
C ALA A 182 -1.51 6.43 -12.50
N GLY A 183 -1.52 5.76 -11.38
CA GLY A 183 -2.50 4.73 -11.07
C GLY A 183 -3.18 4.93 -9.72
N ILE A 184 -4.34 4.33 -9.57
CA ILE A 184 -5.10 4.27 -8.35
C ILE A 184 -5.62 2.85 -8.11
N VAL A 185 -5.78 2.46 -6.86
CA VAL A 185 -6.38 1.17 -6.47
C VAL A 185 -7.83 1.37 -6.10
N LEU A 186 -8.68 0.46 -6.56
CA LEU A 186 -10.05 0.31 -6.06
C LEU A 186 -10.27 -1.12 -5.56
N GLN A 187 -11.06 -1.27 -4.50
CA GLN A 187 -11.39 -2.57 -3.92
C GLN A 187 -12.79 -3.01 -4.35
N ALA A 188 -12.86 -4.04 -5.20
CA ALA A 188 -14.10 -4.49 -5.84
C ALA A 188 -15.17 -4.98 -4.85
N TYR A 189 -14.80 -5.36 -3.62
CA TYR A 189 -15.76 -5.84 -2.63
C TYR A 189 -16.56 -4.74 -1.93
N LEU A 190 -16.15 -3.47 -2.07
CA LEU A 190 -16.87 -2.35 -1.47
C LEU A 190 -18.11 -1.99 -2.29
N PRO A 191 -19.23 -1.65 -1.65
CA PRO A 191 -20.49 -1.36 -2.34
C PRO A 191 -20.40 -0.16 -3.29
N ASP A 192 -19.59 0.85 -2.93
CA ASP A 192 -19.45 2.09 -3.69
C ASP A 192 -18.40 2.03 -4.80
N SER A 193 -17.65 0.92 -4.90
CA SER A 193 -16.54 0.81 -5.86
C SER A 193 -16.97 0.90 -7.31
N LEU A 194 -18.17 0.43 -7.65
CA LEU A 194 -18.68 0.52 -9.02
C LEU A 194 -18.96 1.97 -9.41
N SER A 195 -19.65 2.73 -8.56
CA SER A 195 -19.94 4.15 -8.80
C SER A 195 -18.66 4.98 -8.81
N ALA A 196 -17.72 4.69 -7.90
CA ALA A 196 -16.41 5.30 -7.86
C ALA A 196 -15.62 5.06 -9.16
N LEU A 197 -15.62 3.80 -9.66
CA LEU A 197 -14.97 3.45 -10.91
C LEU A 197 -15.60 4.19 -12.10
N GLN A 198 -16.94 4.25 -12.18
CA GLN A 198 -17.63 4.97 -13.25
C GLN A 198 -17.28 6.45 -13.26
N GLY A 199 -17.34 7.13 -12.11
CA GLY A 199 -16.92 8.53 -11.98
C GLY A 199 -15.45 8.76 -12.35
N LEU A 200 -14.58 7.82 -11.99
CA LEU A 200 -13.16 7.88 -12.33
C LEU A 200 -12.93 7.73 -13.83
N VAL A 201 -13.63 6.83 -14.50
CA VAL A 201 -13.55 6.64 -15.96
C VAL A 201 -14.03 7.89 -16.68
N GLU A 202 -15.18 8.44 -16.31
CA GLU A 202 -15.69 9.69 -16.90
C GLU A 202 -14.72 10.86 -16.72
N TRP A 203 -14.08 10.98 -15.57
CA TRP A 203 -13.05 11.99 -15.33
C TRP A 203 -11.81 11.73 -16.20
N ALA A 204 -11.33 10.48 -16.30
CA ALA A 204 -10.18 10.10 -17.09
C ALA A 204 -10.42 10.36 -18.60
N ASP A 205 -11.63 10.11 -19.09
CA ASP A 205 -12.02 10.41 -20.46
C ASP A 205 -11.98 11.93 -20.74
N ARG A 206 -12.50 12.75 -19.82
CA ARG A 206 -12.39 14.23 -19.94
C ARG A 206 -10.93 14.69 -19.94
N ARG A 207 -10.09 14.13 -19.07
CA ARG A 207 -8.66 14.43 -18.97
C ARG A 207 -7.94 14.10 -20.29
N THR A 208 -8.15 12.91 -20.85
CA THR A 208 -7.52 12.48 -22.09
C THR A 208 -8.04 13.25 -23.29
N ALA A 209 -9.33 13.53 -23.37
CA ALA A 209 -9.91 14.40 -24.40
C ALA A 209 -9.32 15.81 -24.38
N ALA A 210 -8.96 16.33 -23.20
CA ALA A 210 -8.25 17.59 -23.04
C ALA A 210 -6.73 17.49 -23.35
N GLY A 211 -6.23 16.32 -23.79
CA GLY A 211 -4.83 16.07 -24.12
C GLY A 211 -3.94 15.74 -22.93
N GLY A 212 -4.51 15.33 -21.81
CA GLY A 212 -3.78 14.79 -20.67
C GLY A 212 -3.43 13.31 -20.85
N ALA A 213 -2.53 12.80 -20.01
CA ALA A 213 -2.16 11.39 -20.00
C ALA A 213 -3.30 10.52 -19.45
N GLY A 214 -3.34 9.26 -19.87
CA GLY A 214 -4.24 8.25 -19.30
C GLY A 214 -3.87 7.86 -17.87
N ILE A 215 -4.78 7.13 -17.24
CA ILE A 215 -4.57 6.58 -15.91
C ILE A 215 -4.63 5.05 -15.94
N LYS A 216 -4.15 4.41 -14.86
CA LYS A 216 -4.30 2.98 -14.64
C LYS A 216 -5.12 2.73 -13.37
N VAL A 217 -6.20 2.00 -13.50
CA VAL A 217 -6.94 1.49 -12.34
C VAL A 217 -6.48 0.07 -12.04
N ARG A 218 -6.06 -0.18 -10.81
CA ARG A 218 -5.79 -1.50 -10.29
C ARG A 218 -6.98 -1.95 -9.45
N LEU A 219 -7.84 -2.75 -10.06
CA LEU A 219 -8.96 -3.33 -9.35
C LEU A 219 -8.48 -4.56 -8.56
N VAL A 220 -8.59 -4.51 -7.24
CA VAL A 220 -8.27 -5.62 -6.35
C VAL A 220 -9.56 -6.17 -5.75
N LYS A 221 -9.57 -7.46 -5.42
CA LYS A 221 -10.77 -8.08 -4.83
C LYS A 221 -11.15 -7.40 -3.52
N GLY A 222 -10.17 -7.22 -2.62
CA GLY A 222 -10.26 -6.56 -1.33
C GLY A 222 -9.08 -6.96 -0.46
N ALA A 223 -8.54 -6.01 0.29
CA ALA A 223 -7.32 -6.20 1.06
C ALA A 223 -7.54 -6.05 2.57
N ASN A 224 -8.57 -5.32 2.99
CA ASN A 224 -8.70 -4.84 4.37
C ASN A 224 -9.87 -5.49 5.16
N LEU A 225 -10.40 -6.61 4.69
CA LEU A 225 -11.61 -7.26 5.21
C LEU A 225 -11.60 -7.44 6.75
N ALA A 226 -10.47 -7.86 7.31
CA ALA A 226 -10.36 -8.12 8.74
C ALA A 226 -10.40 -6.84 9.57
N MET A 227 -9.77 -5.77 9.10
CA MET A 227 -9.76 -4.47 9.79
C MET A 227 -11.11 -3.77 9.69
N GLU A 228 -11.74 -3.79 8.52
CA GLU A 228 -13.10 -3.27 8.33
C GLU A 228 -14.11 -3.95 9.26
N LYS A 229 -13.93 -5.25 9.51
CA LYS A 229 -14.76 -5.98 10.47
C LYS A 229 -14.51 -5.50 11.92
N VAL A 230 -13.26 -5.32 12.29
CA VAL A 230 -12.89 -4.81 13.64
C VAL A 230 -13.44 -3.41 13.83
N ASP A 231 -13.33 -2.55 12.83
CA ASP A 231 -13.86 -1.18 12.86
C ASP A 231 -15.38 -1.18 13.05
N ALA A 232 -16.10 -2.00 12.28
CA ALA A 232 -17.54 -2.14 12.42
C ALA A 232 -17.93 -2.63 13.83
N GLU A 233 -17.19 -3.57 14.42
CA GLU A 233 -17.43 -4.06 15.76
C GLU A 233 -17.15 -2.99 16.84
N ILE A 234 -16.07 -2.22 16.71
CA ILE A 234 -15.70 -1.15 17.65
C ILE A 234 -16.75 -0.02 17.64
N HIS A 235 -17.23 0.36 16.46
CA HIS A 235 -18.19 1.45 16.32
C HIS A 235 -19.65 1.01 16.44
N GLY A 236 -19.91 -0.28 16.60
CA GLY A 236 -21.27 -0.82 16.72
C GLY A 236 -22.08 -0.70 15.42
N TRP A 237 -21.45 -0.70 14.27
CA TRP A 237 -22.13 -0.66 12.98
C TRP A 237 -22.86 -1.97 12.72
N GLN A 238 -24.08 -1.88 12.23
CA GLN A 238 -24.90 -3.05 11.95
C GLN A 238 -24.41 -3.86 10.74
N GLN A 239 -23.70 -3.22 9.82
CA GLN A 239 -23.15 -3.84 8.61
C GLN A 239 -21.71 -3.42 8.41
N THR A 240 -20.92 -4.35 7.91
CA THR A 240 -19.60 -4.08 7.38
C THR A 240 -19.72 -3.51 5.96
N PRO A 241 -18.75 -2.71 5.49
CA PRO A 241 -18.84 -2.05 4.17
C PRO A 241 -18.76 -3.01 2.97
N TRP A 242 -18.58 -4.32 3.16
CA TRP A 242 -18.54 -5.28 2.06
C TRP A 242 -19.80 -6.15 1.99
N PRO A 243 -20.17 -6.65 0.80
CA PRO A 243 -21.33 -7.51 0.64
C PRO A 243 -21.17 -8.84 1.40
N VAL A 244 -22.19 -9.22 2.15
CA VAL A 244 -22.23 -10.46 2.95
C VAL A 244 -22.37 -11.71 2.08
N SER A 245 -22.69 -11.58 0.78
CA SER A 245 -22.93 -12.71 -0.11
C SER A 245 -22.05 -12.69 -1.38
N TYR A 246 -21.49 -13.84 -1.70
CA TYR A 246 -20.68 -14.09 -2.89
C TYR A 246 -21.33 -13.70 -4.24
N PRO A 247 -22.67 -13.75 -4.42
CA PRO A 247 -23.33 -13.30 -5.66
C PRO A 247 -23.12 -11.83 -6.00
N LEU A 248 -23.01 -10.95 -5.00
CA LEU A 248 -22.75 -9.52 -5.20
C LEU A 248 -21.30 -9.26 -5.64
N LEU A 249 -20.34 -10.05 -5.15
CA LEU A 249 -18.95 -9.99 -5.63
C LEU A 249 -18.82 -10.42 -7.11
N ARG A 250 -19.62 -11.41 -7.56
CA ARG A 250 -19.61 -11.82 -8.97
C ARG A 250 -20.17 -10.79 -9.94
N ALA A 251 -21.07 -9.93 -9.50
CA ALA A 251 -21.56 -8.83 -10.33
C ALA A 251 -20.45 -7.81 -10.65
N HIS A 252 -19.45 -7.66 -9.78
CA HIS A 252 -18.27 -6.82 -10.00
C HIS A 252 -17.15 -7.52 -10.78
N GLU A 253 -17.16 -8.86 -10.87
CA GLU A 253 -16.20 -9.64 -11.66
C GLU A 253 -16.58 -9.72 -13.16
N ALA A 254 -17.80 -9.32 -13.51
CA ALA A 254 -18.36 -9.44 -14.86
C ALA A 254 -18.25 -8.15 -15.72
N LEU A 255 -17.59 -7.11 -15.20
CA LEU A 255 -17.26 -5.86 -15.90
C LEU A 255 -15.79 -5.83 -16.26
#